data_e6585f56f32ac8f7593a4e343006ea44
#
_entry.id   e6585f56f32ac8f7593a4e343006ea44
#
_cell.length_a   1.000
_cell.length_b   1.000
_cell.length_c   1.000
_cell.angle_alpha   90.00
_cell.angle_beta   90.00
_cell.angle_gamma   90.00
#
_symmetry.space_group_name_H-M   'P 1'
#
loop_
_entity.id
_entity.type
_entity.pdbx_description
1 polymer ?
#
loop_
_entity_poly.entity_id
_entity_poly.type
_entity_poly.pdbx_seq_one_letter_code
_entity_poly.pdbx_strand_id
1 'polypeptide(L)'
;MSVSRRDVLRFAAATPALIGLGVAAESLCAPSASADGLGVLLDYAAGVIPASQIRAAGAAGSIRYVSDRRPGGNWMLGKPMQISEARDLNQNGLKIVSCYQYGKESSADWLGGQSAGIQHARRGWQLHTAAGGPAGAPIYASIDDDPSYEQYKQQVAPYLRGWESVIGHQRTGVYGNSKTIEWALQDGLGAYFWQHNWGSPGGRTHPAANLHQVEIDRRNVGGVGVDINNICKPQFGQWA
;
A
#
# COMPACT_ATOMS: atom_id res chain seq x y z
N MET A 1 15.17 -0.50 -21.09
CA MET A 1 14.22 -1.63 -21.16
C MET A 1 13.77 -1.89 -19.74
N SER A 2 12.51 -1.59 -19.43
CA SER A 2 11.93 -1.81 -18.09
C SER A 2 11.56 -3.27 -17.95
N VAL A 3 12.14 -3.97 -16.99
CA VAL A 3 11.80 -5.37 -16.68
C VAL A 3 10.48 -5.38 -15.94
N SER A 4 9.44 -5.92 -16.59
CA SER A 4 8.10 -6.06 -15.99
C SER A 4 8.11 -7.15 -14.91
N ARG A 5 7.31 -6.98 -13.84
CA ARG A 5 7.09 -7.97 -12.76
C ARG A 5 6.72 -9.38 -13.27
N ARG A 6 6.23 -9.50 -14.50
CA ARG A 6 5.88 -10.79 -15.14
C ARG A 6 7.08 -11.60 -15.60
N ASP A 7 8.23 -10.97 -15.84
CA ASP A 7 9.41 -11.66 -16.36
C ASP A 7 10.18 -12.42 -15.28
N VAL A 8 9.96 -12.12 -14.02
CA VAL A 8 10.60 -12.80 -12.87
C VAL A 8 9.93 -14.15 -12.54
N LEU A 9 8.69 -14.37 -12.97
CA LEU A 9 7.92 -15.59 -12.64
C LEU A 9 8.08 -16.75 -13.64
N ARG A 10 8.91 -16.63 -14.69
CA ARG A 10 9.05 -17.67 -15.73
C ARG A 10 10.20 -18.66 -15.55
N PHE A 11 10.98 -18.59 -14.48
CA PHE A 11 12.13 -19.48 -14.25
C PHE A 11 12.01 -20.34 -12.98
N ALA A 12 10.90 -21.02 -12.78
CA ALA A 12 10.83 -22.09 -11.82
C ALA A 12 9.79 -23.14 -12.25
N ALA A 13 10.18 -23.97 -13.21
CA ALA A 13 9.48 -25.23 -13.48
C ALA A 13 10.51 -26.28 -13.89
N ALA A 14 10.55 -27.33 -13.12
CA ALA A 14 10.95 -28.71 -13.37
C ALA A 14 11.99 -29.25 -12.39
N THR A 15 11.54 -30.11 -11.47
CA THR A 15 12.03 -31.49 -11.35
C THR A 15 11.18 -32.32 -10.38
N PRO A 16 11.19 -33.69 -10.45
CA PRO A 16 10.03 -34.49 -10.08
C PRO A 16 10.09 -35.16 -8.70
N ALA A 17 8.92 -35.63 -8.32
CA ALA A 17 8.49 -36.48 -7.23
C ALA A 17 9.52 -37.37 -6.50
N LEU A 18 9.44 -37.34 -5.14
CA LEU A 18 9.58 -38.50 -4.30
C LEU A 18 8.55 -38.46 -3.16
N ILE A 19 7.78 -39.52 -3.07
CA ILE A 19 6.70 -39.76 -2.11
C ILE A 19 7.31 -39.99 -0.73
N GLY A 20 6.94 -39.15 0.23
CA GLY A 20 7.18 -39.38 1.64
C GLY A 20 6.05 -38.77 2.45
N LEU A 21 5.18 -39.61 3.04
CA LEU A 21 4.17 -39.22 4.01
C LEU A 21 4.87 -38.67 5.26
N GLY A 22 4.93 -37.35 5.34
CA GLY A 22 5.30 -36.62 6.55
C GLY A 22 4.31 -35.50 6.73
N VAL A 23 3.59 -35.49 7.85
CA VAL A 23 2.72 -34.38 8.26
C VAL A 23 3.63 -33.18 8.44
N ALA A 24 3.74 -32.33 7.41
CA ALA A 24 4.42 -31.07 7.54
C ALA A 24 3.54 -30.13 8.36
N ALA A 25 3.91 -29.94 9.63
CA ALA A 25 3.48 -28.77 10.37
C ALA A 25 3.99 -27.55 9.57
N GLU A 26 3.07 -26.82 8.93
CA GLU A 26 3.39 -25.53 8.35
C GLU A 26 3.90 -24.64 9.48
N SER A 27 5.20 -24.47 9.52
CA SER A 27 5.86 -23.52 10.41
C SER A 27 5.41 -22.12 9.95
N LEU A 28 4.41 -21.56 10.66
CA LEU A 28 4.06 -20.15 10.57
C LEU A 28 5.31 -19.36 11.00
N CYS A 29 6.14 -19.00 10.03
CA CYS A 29 7.24 -18.09 10.28
C CYS A 29 6.61 -16.74 10.68
N ALA A 30 6.68 -16.42 11.97
CA ALA A 30 6.32 -15.10 12.45
C ALA A 30 7.05 -14.02 11.64
N PRO A 31 6.41 -12.90 11.28
CA PRO A 31 7.08 -11.81 10.59
C PRO A 31 8.30 -11.38 11.41
N SER A 32 9.45 -11.22 10.74
CA SER A 32 10.64 -10.67 11.41
C SER A 32 10.26 -9.31 12.00
N ALA A 33 10.40 -9.17 13.32
CA ALA A 33 10.18 -7.88 13.97
C ALA A 33 10.99 -6.80 13.22
N SER A 34 10.34 -5.67 12.92
CA SER A 34 11.03 -4.54 12.30
C SER A 34 12.15 -4.06 13.23
N ALA A 35 13.25 -3.58 12.66
CA ALA A 35 14.42 -3.13 13.41
C ALA A 35 14.11 -2.04 14.46
N ASP A 36 12.95 -1.39 14.37
CA ASP A 36 12.55 -0.24 15.19
C ASP A 36 11.43 -0.54 16.21
N GLY A 37 10.97 -1.80 16.33
CA GLY A 37 10.03 -2.21 17.38
C GLY A 37 8.58 -1.71 17.26
N LEU A 38 8.20 -0.96 16.24
CA LEU A 38 6.85 -0.41 16.05
C LEU A 38 5.86 -1.39 15.40
N GLY A 39 6.35 -2.52 14.87
CA GLY A 39 5.53 -3.54 14.23
C GLY A 39 5.40 -3.39 12.72
N VAL A 40 4.53 -4.22 12.12
CA VAL A 40 4.30 -4.28 10.69
C VAL A 40 2.83 -4.15 10.35
N LEU A 41 2.52 -3.67 9.15
CA LEU A 41 1.19 -3.70 8.54
C LEU A 41 1.20 -4.63 7.32
N LEU A 42 0.07 -5.28 7.07
CA LEU A 42 -0.18 -6.01 5.83
C LEU A 42 -0.87 -5.09 4.82
N ASP A 43 -0.51 -5.17 3.53
CA ASP A 43 -1.38 -4.65 2.49
C ASP A 43 -1.75 -5.74 1.50
N TYR A 44 -2.99 -5.70 1.00
CA TYR A 44 -3.55 -6.75 0.16
C TYR A 44 -4.78 -6.27 -0.62
N ALA A 45 -4.96 -6.82 -1.83
CA ALA A 45 -6.08 -6.47 -2.71
C ALA A 45 -6.95 -7.68 -3.10
N ALA A 46 -6.41 -8.91 -3.03
CA ALA A 46 -7.04 -10.09 -3.60
C ALA A 46 -8.26 -10.61 -2.81
N GLY A 47 -8.42 -10.21 -1.55
CA GLY A 47 -9.52 -10.66 -0.69
C GLY A 47 -9.68 -9.81 0.55
N VAL A 48 -10.50 -10.31 1.48
CA VAL A 48 -10.65 -9.76 2.84
C VAL A 48 -10.08 -10.80 3.80
N ILE A 49 -9.17 -10.37 4.67
CA ILE A 49 -8.54 -11.21 5.68
C ILE A 49 -9.21 -10.93 7.03
N PRO A 50 -9.77 -11.92 7.73
CA PRO A 50 -10.31 -11.75 9.06
C PRO A 50 -9.26 -11.18 10.05
N ALA A 51 -9.67 -10.26 10.91
CA ALA A 51 -8.79 -9.62 11.89
C ALA A 51 -8.02 -10.62 12.78
N SER A 52 -8.65 -11.75 13.13
CA SER A 52 -8.02 -12.82 13.89
C SER A 52 -6.80 -13.41 13.18
N GLN A 53 -6.82 -13.52 11.86
CA GLN A 53 -5.71 -14.06 11.07
C GLN A 53 -4.59 -13.02 10.89
N ILE A 54 -4.94 -11.73 10.76
CA ILE A 54 -3.96 -10.63 10.76
C ILE A 54 -3.20 -10.59 12.09
N ARG A 55 -3.92 -10.71 13.21
CA ARG A 55 -3.29 -10.80 14.54
C ARG A 55 -2.42 -12.05 14.69
N ALA A 56 -2.90 -13.21 14.24
CA ALA A 56 -2.13 -14.46 14.27
C ALA A 56 -0.84 -14.36 13.43
N ALA A 57 -0.85 -13.58 12.35
CA ALA A 57 0.34 -13.25 11.56
C ALA A 57 1.29 -12.26 12.25
N GLY A 58 0.95 -11.74 13.44
CA GLY A 58 1.78 -10.79 14.21
C GLY A 58 1.76 -9.36 13.67
N ALA A 59 0.81 -9.02 12.78
CA ALA A 59 0.70 -7.66 12.26
C ALA A 59 -0.10 -6.73 13.18
N ALA A 60 0.30 -5.47 13.25
CA ALA A 60 -0.37 -4.43 14.01
C ALA A 60 -1.64 -3.89 13.34
N GLY A 61 -1.87 -4.26 12.08
CA GLY A 61 -3.01 -3.81 11.28
C GLY A 61 -2.80 -3.97 9.80
N SER A 62 -3.55 -3.21 9.01
CA SER A 62 -3.51 -3.32 7.55
C SER A 62 -3.61 -1.97 6.84
N ILE A 63 -2.96 -1.87 5.69
CA ILE A 63 -3.17 -0.81 4.72
C ILE A 63 -4.25 -1.30 3.75
N ARG A 64 -5.34 -0.54 3.63
CA ARG A 64 -6.50 -0.96 2.85
C ARG A 64 -6.88 0.05 1.78
N TYR A 65 -7.35 -0.49 0.67
CA TYR A 65 -7.62 0.30 -0.53
C TYR A 65 -9.00 0.95 -0.48
N VAL A 66 -9.02 2.27 -0.56
CA VAL A 66 -10.21 3.12 -0.77
C VAL A 66 -10.30 3.55 -2.23
N SER A 67 -10.09 2.61 -3.14
CA SER A 67 -10.22 2.76 -4.59
C SER A 67 -11.04 1.62 -5.18
N ASP A 68 -11.71 1.87 -6.29
CA ASP A 68 -12.39 0.83 -7.04
C ASP A 68 -11.38 -0.19 -7.62
N ARG A 69 -11.89 -1.33 -8.09
CA ARG A 69 -11.10 -2.26 -8.88
C ARG A 69 -10.81 -1.64 -10.25
N ARG A 70 -9.57 -1.74 -10.73
CA ARG A 70 -9.25 -1.32 -12.09
C ARG A 70 -9.88 -2.24 -13.14
N PRO A 71 -10.06 -1.79 -14.38
CA PRO A 71 -10.48 -2.65 -15.48
C PRO A 71 -9.59 -3.90 -15.58
N GLY A 72 -10.20 -5.07 -15.72
CA GLY A 72 -9.48 -6.37 -15.71
C GLY A 72 -9.02 -6.85 -14.33
N GLY A 73 -9.24 -6.07 -13.26
CA GLY A 73 -8.86 -6.40 -11.88
C GLY A 73 -9.88 -7.27 -11.13
N ASN A 74 -10.55 -8.23 -11.78
CA ASN A 74 -11.58 -9.07 -11.16
C ASN A 74 -11.07 -9.86 -9.94
N TRP A 75 -9.78 -10.13 -9.87
CA TRP A 75 -9.14 -10.80 -8.75
C TRP A 75 -9.01 -9.92 -7.48
N MET A 76 -9.17 -8.60 -7.60
CA MET A 76 -9.04 -7.64 -6.50
C MET A 76 -10.31 -7.64 -5.61
N LEU A 77 -10.68 -8.78 -5.05
CA LEU A 77 -11.91 -8.95 -4.29
C LEU A 77 -11.96 -8.11 -3.00
N GLY A 78 -10.81 -7.70 -2.48
CA GLY A 78 -10.69 -6.82 -1.31
C GLY A 78 -10.81 -5.32 -1.61
N LYS A 79 -11.09 -4.90 -2.85
CA LYS A 79 -11.29 -3.49 -3.21
C LYS A 79 -12.73 -3.18 -3.61
N PRO A 80 -13.24 -2.03 -3.19
CA PRO A 80 -12.78 -1.18 -2.09
C PRO A 80 -13.04 -1.83 -0.72
N MET A 81 -12.30 -1.41 0.30
CA MET A 81 -12.56 -1.80 1.69
C MET A 81 -14.00 -1.47 2.08
N GLN A 82 -14.64 -2.40 2.79
CA GLN A 82 -16.03 -2.27 3.25
C GLN A 82 -16.07 -1.93 4.76
N ILE A 83 -17.15 -1.30 5.20
CA ILE A 83 -17.35 -0.94 6.61
C ILE A 83 -17.36 -2.17 7.55
N SER A 84 -17.80 -3.33 7.07
CA SER A 84 -17.76 -4.59 7.83
C SER A 84 -16.33 -5.02 8.14
N GLU A 85 -15.42 -4.92 7.18
CA GLU A 85 -13.99 -5.19 7.35
C GLU A 85 -13.36 -4.19 8.31
N ALA A 86 -13.62 -2.90 8.14
CA ALA A 86 -13.10 -1.86 9.02
C ALA A 86 -13.55 -2.07 10.48
N ARG A 87 -14.82 -2.47 10.70
CA ARG A 87 -15.33 -2.80 12.03
C ARG A 87 -14.67 -4.03 12.65
N ASP A 88 -14.43 -5.09 11.86
CA ASP A 88 -13.73 -6.28 12.34
C ASP A 88 -12.29 -5.93 12.78
N LEU A 89 -11.57 -5.16 11.98
CA LEU A 89 -10.23 -4.70 12.33
C LEU A 89 -10.23 -3.86 13.61
N ASN A 90 -11.12 -2.87 13.70
CA ASN A 90 -11.22 -1.97 14.86
C ASN A 90 -11.58 -2.73 16.14
N GLN A 91 -12.60 -3.58 16.11
CA GLN A 91 -13.03 -4.39 17.27
C GLN A 91 -11.92 -5.32 17.78
N ASN A 92 -10.98 -5.67 16.92
CA ASN A 92 -9.80 -6.47 17.29
C ASN A 92 -8.56 -5.63 17.62
N GLY A 93 -8.68 -4.31 17.72
CA GLY A 93 -7.60 -3.39 18.09
C GLY A 93 -6.52 -3.24 17.02
N LEU A 94 -6.82 -3.61 15.76
CA LEU A 94 -5.92 -3.49 14.63
C LEU A 94 -6.01 -2.10 13.99
N LYS A 95 -4.87 -1.57 13.57
CA LYS A 95 -4.79 -0.28 12.90
C LYS A 95 -5.12 -0.40 11.41
N ILE A 96 -5.76 0.64 10.89
CA ILE A 96 -6.11 0.74 9.47
C ILE A 96 -5.41 1.97 8.89
N VAL A 97 -4.85 1.83 7.70
CA VAL A 97 -4.31 2.92 6.88
C VAL A 97 -5.04 2.92 5.53
N SER A 98 -5.49 4.07 5.08
CA SER A 98 -6.18 4.18 3.79
C SER A 98 -5.20 4.49 2.65
N CYS A 99 -5.31 3.73 1.55
CA CYS A 99 -4.55 3.93 0.32
C CYS A 99 -5.48 4.01 -0.88
N TYR A 100 -5.20 4.92 -1.80
CA TYR A 100 -5.86 4.99 -3.09
C TYR A 100 -4.89 4.58 -4.19
N GLN A 101 -5.22 3.52 -4.90
CA GLN A 101 -4.53 3.05 -6.10
C GLN A 101 -5.57 2.38 -7.02
N TYR A 102 -5.95 3.06 -8.09
CA TYR A 102 -6.88 2.53 -9.08
C TYR A 102 -6.14 1.96 -10.28
N GLY A 103 -5.33 2.76 -10.95
CA GLY A 103 -4.54 2.41 -12.12
C GLY A 103 -3.19 1.78 -11.80
N LYS A 104 -2.47 1.38 -12.85
CA LYS A 104 -1.10 0.88 -12.78
C LYS A 104 -0.42 0.96 -14.14
N GLU A 105 0.88 1.13 -14.17
CA GLU A 105 1.69 1.15 -15.40
C GLU A 105 1.16 2.23 -16.38
N SER A 106 0.76 1.87 -17.61
CA SER A 106 0.22 2.81 -18.61
C SER A 106 -1.09 3.48 -18.22
N SER A 107 -1.76 2.99 -17.17
CA SER A 107 -2.97 3.59 -16.60
C SER A 107 -2.76 4.13 -15.19
N ALA A 108 -1.50 4.36 -14.78
CA ALA A 108 -1.19 4.84 -13.44
C ALA A 108 -1.93 6.15 -13.12
N ASP A 109 -2.40 6.25 -11.88
CA ASP A 109 -3.29 7.31 -11.44
C ASP A 109 -2.73 8.72 -11.62
N TRP A 110 -1.41 8.88 -11.44
CA TRP A 110 -0.71 10.16 -11.50
C TRP A 110 -0.50 10.69 -12.92
N LEU A 111 -0.63 9.85 -13.95
CA LEU A 111 -0.42 10.25 -15.35
C LEU A 111 -1.38 11.36 -15.81
N GLY A 112 -2.58 11.42 -15.24
CA GLY A 112 -3.56 12.44 -15.55
C GLY A 112 -3.37 13.78 -14.81
N GLY A 113 -2.26 13.94 -14.06
CA GLY A 113 -1.90 15.18 -13.38
C GLY A 113 -3.00 15.70 -12.44
N GLN A 114 -3.13 17.02 -12.34
CA GLN A 114 -4.02 17.66 -11.36
C GLN A 114 -5.50 17.24 -11.50
N SER A 115 -5.98 17.11 -12.72
CA SER A 115 -7.39 16.73 -12.97
C SER A 115 -7.69 15.33 -12.42
N ALA A 116 -6.79 14.35 -12.67
CA ALA A 116 -6.91 13.02 -12.11
C ALA A 116 -6.78 13.04 -10.57
N GLY A 117 -5.86 13.83 -10.03
CA GLY A 117 -5.72 14.01 -8.59
C GLY A 117 -7.00 14.46 -7.91
N ILE A 118 -7.70 15.46 -8.49
CA ILE A 118 -8.99 15.94 -7.99
C ILE A 118 -10.06 14.83 -8.04
N GLN A 119 -10.16 14.11 -9.15
CA GLN A 119 -11.16 13.04 -9.33
C GLN A 119 -10.90 11.89 -8.36
N HIS A 120 -9.65 11.44 -8.26
CA HIS A 120 -9.26 10.33 -7.41
C HIS A 120 -9.38 10.68 -5.92
N ALA A 121 -9.02 11.90 -5.52
CA ALA A 121 -9.21 12.37 -4.15
C ALA A 121 -10.69 12.39 -3.75
N ARG A 122 -11.60 12.88 -4.61
CA ARG A 122 -13.05 12.84 -4.36
C ARG A 122 -13.56 11.41 -4.21
N ARG A 123 -13.15 10.53 -5.12
CA ARG A 123 -13.55 9.12 -5.06
C ARG A 123 -12.97 8.39 -3.86
N GLY A 124 -11.69 8.58 -3.59
CA GLY A 124 -11.01 8.02 -2.43
C GLY A 124 -11.64 8.47 -1.13
N TRP A 125 -11.96 9.76 -1.01
CA TRP A 125 -12.64 10.31 0.17
C TRP A 125 -14.04 9.73 0.37
N GLN A 126 -14.81 9.60 -0.71
CA GLN A 126 -16.14 8.96 -0.67
C GLN A 126 -16.05 7.52 -0.15
N LEU A 127 -15.11 6.72 -0.67
CA LEU A 127 -14.95 5.32 -0.29
C LEU A 127 -14.37 5.18 1.13
N HIS A 128 -13.43 6.05 1.52
CA HIS A 128 -12.89 6.13 2.87
C HIS A 128 -14.00 6.39 3.90
N THR A 129 -14.84 7.38 3.64
CA THR A 129 -15.98 7.71 4.52
C THR A 129 -17.01 6.58 4.56
N ALA A 130 -17.31 5.95 3.42
CA ALA A 130 -18.23 4.81 3.34
C ALA A 130 -17.71 3.59 4.12
N ALA A 131 -16.40 3.40 4.21
CA ALA A 131 -15.77 2.38 5.03
C ALA A 131 -15.71 2.73 6.52
N GLY A 132 -16.15 3.92 6.92
CA GLY A 132 -16.13 4.40 8.31
C GLY A 132 -14.83 5.11 8.69
N GLY A 133 -14.01 5.48 7.72
CA GLY A 133 -12.79 6.25 7.95
C GLY A 133 -13.10 7.64 8.51
N PRO A 134 -12.39 8.08 9.56
CA PRO A 134 -12.67 9.37 10.23
C PRO A 134 -12.16 10.54 9.40
N ALA A 135 -12.82 11.69 9.54
CA ALA A 135 -12.51 12.90 8.76
C ALA A 135 -11.07 13.43 8.95
N GLY A 136 -10.38 13.04 10.01
CA GLY A 136 -8.99 13.46 10.26
C GLY A 136 -7.93 12.52 9.70
N ALA A 137 -8.30 11.32 9.24
CA ALA A 137 -7.31 10.35 8.76
C ALA A 137 -6.89 10.65 7.31
N PRO A 138 -5.58 10.48 7.00
CA PRO A 138 -5.07 10.67 5.65
C PRO A 138 -5.40 9.49 4.74
N ILE A 139 -5.32 9.78 3.42
CA ILE A 139 -5.31 8.77 2.37
C ILE A 139 -3.97 8.87 1.64
N TYR A 140 -3.27 7.76 1.51
CA TYR A 140 -2.06 7.69 0.70
C TYR A 140 -2.41 7.62 -0.78
N ALA A 141 -2.04 8.65 -1.55
CA ALA A 141 -2.13 8.68 -3.00
C ALA A 141 -0.97 7.87 -3.58
N SER A 142 -1.27 6.90 -4.45
CA SER A 142 -0.26 5.97 -4.95
C SER A 142 0.47 6.50 -6.18
N ILE A 143 1.80 6.53 -6.09
CA ILE A 143 2.74 6.65 -7.19
C ILE A 143 3.55 5.34 -7.24
N ASP A 144 2.86 4.24 -7.65
CA ASP A 144 3.42 2.87 -7.70
C ASP A 144 4.34 2.67 -8.92
N ASP A 145 5.28 3.61 -9.09
CA ASP A 145 6.18 3.70 -10.22
C ASP A 145 7.55 4.28 -9.84
N ASP A 146 8.47 4.35 -10.83
CA ASP A 146 9.74 5.05 -10.74
C ASP A 146 9.77 6.25 -11.72
N PRO A 147 9.02 7.33 -11.43
CA PRO A 147 8.97 8.47 -12.33
C PRO A 147 10.33 9.15 -12.44
N SER A 148 10.64 9.69 -13.64
CA SER A 148 11.74 10.63 -13.79
C SER A 148 11.40 11.96 -13.10
N TYR A 149 12.41 12.79 -12.84
CA TYR A 149 12.17 14.13 -12.27
C TYR A 149 11.26 14.99 -13.16
N GLU A 150 11.37 14.85 -14.47
CA GLU A 150 10.50 15.55 -15.41
C GLU A 150 9.04 15.08 -15.30
N GLN A 151 8.81 13.76 -15.23
CA GLN A 151 7.47 13.20 -14.99
C GLN A 151 6.93 13.62 -13.62
N TYR A 152 7.80 13.66 -12.60
CA TYR A 152 7.40 14.18 -11.30
C TYR A 152 6.87 15.61 -11.40
N LYS A 153 7.63 16.53 -12.02
CA LYS A 153 7.23 17.94 -12.16
C LYS A 153 5.95 18.13 -12.97
N GLN A 154 5.84 17.38 -14.09
CA GLN A 154 4.75 17.60 -15.04
C GLN A 154 3.47 16.87 -14.68
N GLN A 155 3.56 15.77 -13.94
CA GLN A 155 2.41 14.90 -13.68
C GLN A 155 2.21 14.57 -12.19
N VAL A 156 3.24 14.09 -11.49
CA VAL A 156 3.10 13.65 -10.08
C VAL A 156 2.82 14.82 -9.15
N ALA A 157 3.61 15.90 -9.20
CA ALA A 157 3.39 17.05 -8.35
C ALA A 157 2.02 17.73 -8.61
N PRO A 158 1.58 17.95 -9.86
CA PRO A 158 0.21 18.37 -10.15
C PRO A 158 -0.85 17.40 -9.62
N TYR A 159 -0.64 16.08 -9.74
CA TYR A 159 -1.54 15.06 -9.20
C TYR A 159 -1.70 15.20 -7.68
N LEU A 160 -0.61 15.34 -6.94
CA LEU A 160 -0.62 15.55 -5.49
C LEU A 160 -1.28 16.87 -5.09
N ARG A 161 -1.04 17.98 -5.84
CA ARG A 161 -1.77 19.23 -5.64
C ARG A 161 -3.27 19.08 -5.87
N GLY A 162 -3.67 18.22 -6.81
CA GLY A 162 -5.07 17.84 -7.01
C GLY A 162 -5.66 17.17 -5.77
N TRP A 163 -4.94 16.24 -5.16
CA TRP A 163 -5.33 15.60 -3.90
C TRP A 163 -5.50 16.62 -2.77
N GLU A 164 -4.48 17.46 -2.56
CA GLU A 164 -4.52 18.47 -1.49
C GLU A 164 -5.63 19.49 -1.67
N SER A 165 -6.00 19.83 -2.91
CA SER A 165 -7.10 20.75 -3.18
C SER A 165 -8.48 20.21 -2.75
N VAL A 166 -8.60 18.89 -2.60
CA VAL A 166 -9.87 18.23 -2.23
C VAL A 166 -9.91 17.86 -0.75
N ILE A 167 -8.88 17.18 -0.26
CA ILE A 167 -8.88 16.68 1.12
C ILE A 167 -7.95 17.45 2.06
N GLY A 168 -7.15 18.37 1.53
CA GLY A 168 -6.21 19.19 2.28
C GLY A 168 -4.87 18.50 2.52
N HIS A 169 -3.82 19.30 2.73
CA HIS A 169 -2.44 18.85 2.92
C HIS A 169 -2.31 17.80 4.03
N GLN A 170 -2.85 18.08 5.22
CA GLN A 170 -2.72 17.21 6.41
C GLN A 170 -3.37 15.82 6.23
N ARG A 171 -4.23 15.64 5.23
CA ARG A 171 -4.89 14.37 4.92
C ARG A 171 -4.37 13.71 3.66
N THR A 172 -3.39 14.30 2.99
CA THR A 172 -2.75 13.73 1.80
C THR A 172 -1.47 13.00 2.20
N GLY A 173 -1.47 11.68 2.03
CA GLY A 173 -0.28 10.84 2.10
C GLY A 173 0.27 10.57 0.70
N VAL A 174 1.55 10.25 0.60
CA VAL A 174 2.25 9.90 -0.64
C VAL A 174 2.84 8.50 -0.50
N TYR A 175 2.41 7.57 -1.37
CA TYR A 175 3.08 6.30 -1.57
C TYR A 175 3.95 6.40 -2.81
N GLY A 176 5.26 6.15 -2.67
CA GLY A 176 6.21 6.27 -3.77
C GLY A 176 7.60 5.80 -3.40
N ASN A 177 8.53 5.84 -4.34
CA ASN A 177 9.93 5.56 -4.06
C ASN A 177 10.61 6.71 -3.31
N SER A 178 11.83 6.49 -2.81
CA SER A 178 12.57 7.49 -2.02
C SER A 178 12.79 8.81 -2.77
N LYS A 179 12.97 8.78 -4.09
CA LYS A 179 13.16 10.01 -4.90
C LYS A 179 11.86 10.80 -4.97
N THR A 180 10.74 10.14 -5.20
CA THR A 180 9.41 10.76 -5.22
C THR A 180 9.09 11.41 -3.87
N ILE A 181 9.41 10.73 -2.76
CA ILE A 181 9.25 11.29 -1.41
C ILE A 181 10.12 12.54 -1.22
N GLU A 182 11.38 12.48 -1.60
CA GLU A 182 12.29 13.63 -1.50
C GLU A 182 11.78 14.85 -2.27
N TRP A 183 11.34 14.65 -3.52
CA TRP A 183 10.80 15.73 -4.34
C TRP A 183 9.46 16.27 -3.79
N ALA A 184 8.60 15.41 -3.29
CA ALA A 184 7.33 15.84 -2.68
C ALA A 184 7.58 16.69 -1.43
N LEU A 185 8.56 16.31 -0.60
CA LEU A 185 9.00 17.12 0.55
C LEU A 185 9.54 18.49 0.14
N GLN A 186 10.39 18.54 -0.89
CA GLN A 186 10.95 19.80 -1.40
C GLN A 186 9.85 20.75 -1.92
N ASP A 187 8.81 20.19 -2.51
CA ASP A 187 7.64 20.93 -3.02
C ASP A 187 6.57 21.22 -1.93
N GLY A 188 6.77 20.76 -0.69
CA GLY A 188 5.82 20.90 0.41
C GLY A 188 4.52 20.12 0.18
N LEU A 189 4.56 18.98 -0.52
CA LEU A 189 3.42 18.13 -0.85
C LEU A 189 3.39 16.87 0.01
N GLY A 190 2.20 16.53 0.52
CA GLY A 190 1.97 15.37 1.37
C GLY A 190 2.43 15.57 2.82
N ALA A 191 1.65 15.09 3.76
CA ALA A 191 1.95 15.12 5.20
C ALA A 191 2.45 13.78 5.76
N TYR A 192 2.24 12.70 5.02
CA TYR A 192 2.64 11.33 5.37
C TYR A 192 3.29 10.65 4.17
N PHE A 193 4.30 9.80 4.42
CA PHE A 193 5.09 9.16 3.37
C PHE A 193 5.19 7.66 3.60
N TRP A 194 4.83 6.88 2.57
CA TRP A 194 4.97 5.44 2.53
C TRP A 194 5.89 5.06 1.36
N GLN A 195 7.05 4.51 1.69
CA GLN A 195 8.08 4.17 0.72
C GLN A 195 7.89 2.76 0.16
N HIS A 196 8.12 2.60 -1.15
CA HIS A 196 8.44 1.32 -1.78
C HIS A 196 9.90 1.29 -2.27
N ASN A 197 10.42 0.09 -2.62
CA ASN A 197 11.85 -0.07 -2.89
C ASN A 197 12.24 0.05 -4.37
N TRP A 198 11.34 -0.19 -5.31
CA TRP A 198 11.70 -0.05 -6.73
C TRP A 198 11.94 1.42 -7.08
N GLY A 199 13.08 1.64 -7.75
CA GLY A 199 13.56 3.00 -8.00
C GLY A 199 14.11 3.74 -6.77
N SER A 200 14.21 3.08 -5.59
CA SER A 200 14.84 3.62 -4.39
C SER A 200 16.31 3.21 -4.36
N PRO A 201 17.29 4.13 -4.50
CA PRO A 201 18.69 3.80 -4.50
C PRO A 201 19.13 3.10 -3.20
N GLY A 202 19.74 1.92 -3.35
CA GLY A 202 20.28 1.16 -2.22
C GLY A 202 19.25 0.60 -1.22
N GLY A 203 17.94 0.68 -1.51
CA GLY A 203 16.87 0.13 -0.67
C GLY A 203 16.76 0.75 0.73
N ARG A 204 17.44 1.87 0.98
CA ARG A 204 17.41 2.53 2.30
C ARG A 204 16.09 3.22 2.53
N THR A 205 15.59 3.12 3.76
CA THR A 205 14.40 3.85 4.19
C THR A 205 14.70 5.36 4.21
N HIS A 206 13.84 6.13 3.54
CA HIS A 206 13.92 7.59 3.56
C HIS A 206 13.61 8.12 4.97
N PRO A 207 14.35 9.09 5.52
CA PRO A 207 14.14 9.58 6.89
C PRO A 207 12.74 10.14 7.15
N ALA A 208 12.08 10.66 6.12
CA ALA A 208 10.70 11.13 6.22
C ALA A 208 9.65 10.01 6.18
N ALA A 209 9.99 8.81 5.74
CA ALA A 209 9.02 7.73 5.61
C ALA A 209 8.35 7.40 6.95
N ASN A 210 7.02 7.32 6.95
CA ASN A 210 6.21 6.84 8.06
C ASN A 210 6.01 5.33 7.97
N LEU A 211 5.96 4.81 6.73
CA LEU A 211 5.83 3.39 6.40
C LEU A 211 6.83 3.01 5.30
N HIS A 212 7.29 1.75 5.32
CA HIS A 212 8.20 1.23 4.30
C HIS A 212 7.78 -0.18 3.88
N GLN A 213 7.41 -0.36 2.61
CA GLN A 213 7.09 -1.65 2.03
C GLN A 213 8.37 -2.41 1.75
N VAL A 214 8.59 -3.50 2.49
CA VAL A 214 9.85 -4.24 2.50
C VAL A 214 9.76 -5.60 1.84
N GLU A 215 8.54 -6.17 1.73
CA GLU A 215 8.33 -7.47 1.13
C GLU A 215 7.05 -7.46 0.30
N ILE A 216 7.11 -8.04 -0.91
CA ILE A 216 6.03 -7.99 -1.91
C ILE A 216 5.78 -9.40 -2.42
N ASP A 217 4.50 -9.84 -2.45
CA ASP A 217 4.01 -11.09 -3.04
C ASP A 217 4.76 -12.37 -2.55
N ARG A 218 5.27 -12.37 -1.31
CA ARG A 218 6.03 -13.50 -0.75
C ARG A 218 5.27 -14.27 0.31
N ARG A 219 4.24 -13.67 0.89
CA ARG A 219 3.49 -14.26 2.01
C ARG A 219 2.03 -14.39 1.68
N ASN A 220 1.41 -15.34 2.37
CA ASN A 220 -0.02 -15.58 2.31
C ASN A 220 -0.58 -15.60 3.72
N VAL A 221 -1.67 -14.85 3.95
CA VAL A 221 -2.40 -14.85 5.21
C VAL A 221 -3.88 -15.09 4.89
N GLY A 222 -4.44 -16.14 5.45
CA GLY A 222 -5.84 -16.48 5.20
C GLY A 222 -6.18 -16.78 3.75
N GLY A 223 -5.27 -17.34 2.98
CA GLY A 223 -5.47 -17.62 1.56
C GLY A 223 -5.27 -16.40 0.65
N VAL A 224 -4.89 -15.24 1.19
CA VAL A 224 -4.68 -13.99 0.45
C VAL A 224 -3.20 -13.63 0.45
N GLY A 225 -2.64 -13.35 -0.73
CA GLY A 225 -1.27 -12.82 -0.86
C GLY A 225 -1.18 -11.42 -0.22
N VAL A 226 -0.14 -11.19 0.55
CA VAL A 226 0.08 -9.95 1.30
C VAL A 226 1.48 -9.39 1.08
N ASP A 227 1.56 -8.07 1.11
CA ASP A 227 2.81 -7.33 1.20
C ASP A 227 3.06 -6.91 2.65
N ILE A 228 4.34 -6.78 3.05
CA ILE A 228 4.74 -6.42 4.41
C ILE A 228 5.28 -5.00 4.42
N ASN A 229 4.79 -4.21 5.37
CA ASN A 229 5.14 -2.81 5.54
C ASN A 229 5.64 -2.56 6.96
N ASN A 230 6.88 -2.14 7.12
CA ASN A 230 7.41 -1.70 8.41
C ASN A 230 6.80 -0.36 8.80
N ILE A 231 6.42 -0.24 10.09
CA ILE A 231 6.05 1.04 10.70
C ILE A 231 7.35 1.73 11.11
N CYS A 232 7.64 2.89 10.49
CA CYS A 232 8.87 3.65 10.71
C CYS A 232 8.71 4.78 11.73
N LYS A 233 7.47 5.25 11.96
CA LYS A 233 7.16 6.33 12.91
C LYS A 233 5.88 6.02 13.67
N PRO A 234 5.70 6.51 14.91
CA PRO A 234 4.47 6.29 15.69
C PRO A 234 3.21 6.86 15.04
N GLN A 235 3.36 7.98 14.32
CA GLN A 235 2.29 8.60 13.53
C GLN A 235 2.50 8.23 12.06
N PHE A 236 1.66 7.35 11.52
CA PHE A 236 1.74 6.87 10.15
C PHE A 236 0.41 6.97 9.39
N GLY A 237 -0.50 7.85 9.85
CA GLY A 237 -1.80 8.05 9.21
C GLY A 237 -2.82 6.97 9.54
N GLN A 238 -2.62 6.26 10.63
CA GLN A 238 -3.51 5.20 11.10
C GLN A 238 -4.81 5.74 11.70
N TRP A 239 -5.85 4.92 11.59
CA TRP A 239 -7.13 5.06 12.26
C TRP A 239 -7.65 3.69 12.70
N ALA A 240 -8.67 3.66 13.59
CA ALA A 240 -9.25 2.53 14.32
C ALA A 240 -8.46 2.10 15.55
#